data_bc9e463ebfc8daaae5dd14b94d68211f
#
_entry.id   bc9e463ebfc8daaae5dd14b94d68211f
#
_cell.length_a   1.000
_cell.length_b   1.000
_cell.length_c   1.000
_cell.angle_alpha   90.00
_cell.angle_beta   90.00
_cell.angle_gamma   90.00
#
_symmetry.space_group_name_H-M   'P 1'
#
loop_
_entity.id
_entity.type
_entity.pdbx_description
1 polymer ?
#
loop_
_entity_poly.entity_id
_entity_poly.type
_entity_poly.pdbx_seq_one_letter_code
_entity_poly.pdbx_strand_id
1 'polypeptide(L)'
;SSDVCSSDLVEEYLLKQTQGDYFVIWQSEPSVVMGKNQSVRAEVNEDYRIEKGIRLARRFSGGGAVYHDKGNINLTFIETTSQPLFEDYLQRIVGFLETMGVTAYTDERLGIYLDGKKISGSAQCIHKNRVMYHCTLLFSANLDVLHTVLKGKSDELESIPGLKNIRAVPSV
;
A
#
# COMPACT_ATOMS: atom_id res chain seq x y z
N SER A 1 9.28 -17.23 -10.86
CA SER A 1 9.43 -15.89 -11.44
C SER A 1 8.54 -14.95 -10.64
N SER A 2 9.15 -14.20 -9.74
CA SER A 2 8.45 -13.15 -9.00
C SER A 2 8.22 -11.99 -9.96
N ASP A 3 6.98 -11.78 -10.40
CA ASP A 3 6.59 -10.56 -11.10
C ASP A 3 6.70 -9.39 -10.12
N VAL A 4 7.86 -8.79 -10.06
CA VAL A 4 8.08 -7.56 -9.29
C VAL A 4 7.34 -6.46 -10.03
N CYS A 5 6.46 -5.75 -9.35
CA CYS A 5 5.82 -4.57 -9.91
C CYS A 5 6.91 -3.53 -10.23
N SER A 6 6.95 -3.03 -11.46
CA SER A 6 8.01 -2.11 -11.90
C SER A 6 8.10 -0.84 -11.04
N SER A 7 6.97 -0.41 -10.46
CA SER A 7 6.89 0.74 -9.56
C SER A 7 7.61 0.50 -8.23
N ASP A 8 7.49 -0.69 -7.63
CA ASP A 8 8.19 -1.03 -6.39
C ASP A 8 9.71 -1.04 -6.58
N LEU A 9 10.18 -1.46 -7.78
CA LEU A 9 11.59 -1.39 -8.13
C LEU A 9 12.08 0.05 -8.27
N VAL A 10 11.26 0.93 -8.86
CA VAL A 10 11.58 2.36 -8.97
C VAL A 10 11.69 2.99 -7.59
N GLU A 11 10.72 2.75 -6.69
CA GLU A 11 10.74 3.26 -5.33
C GLU A 11 11.98 2.79 -4.57
N GLU A 12 12.29 1.49 -4.65
CA GLU A 12 13.47 0.92 -3.99
C GLU A 12 14.77 1.51 -4.55
N TYR A 13 14.87 1.68 -5.87
CA TYR A 13 16.00 2.30 -6.52
C TYR A 13 16.18 3.75 -6.07
N LEU A 14 15.11 4.55 -6.12
CA LEU A 14 15.15 5.95 -5.71
C LEU A 14 15.54 6.11 -4.23
N LEU A 15 15.02 5.23 -3.37
CA LEU A 15 15.34 5.26 -1.94
C LEU A 15 16.80 4.89 -1.65
N LYS A 16 17.32 3.84 -2.30
CA LYS A 16 18.59 3.22 -1.93
C LYS A 16 19.78 3.67 -2.76
N GLN A 17 19.56 4.05 -4.02
CA GLN A 17 20.63 4.27 -5.01
C GLN A 17 20.80 5.72 -5.42
N THR A 18 19.89 6.62 -4.99
CA THR A 18 19.96 8.04 -5.33
C THR A 18 20.10 8.92 -4.09
N GLN A 19 20.41 10.21 -4.28
CA GLN A 19 20.57 11.20 -3.20
C GLN A 19 19.52 12.31 -3.24
N GLY A 20 18.73 12.41 -4.32
CA GLY A 20 17.73 13.46 -4.48
C GLY A 20 16.46 13.20 -3.66
N ASP A 21 15.69 14.25 -3.43
CA ASP A 21 14.33 14.14 -2.92
C ASP A 21 13.37 13.98 -4.09
N TYR A 22 12.37 13.11 -3.93
CA TYR A 22 11.47 12.73 -5.02
C TYR A 22 10.03 12.74 -4.54
N PHE A 23 9.17 13.19 -5.44
CA PHE A 23 7.73 12.96 -5.37
C PHE A 23 7.32 12.20 -6.63
N VAL A 24 6.75 11.02 -6.46
CA VAL A 24 6.35 10.13 -7.57
C VAL A 24 4.85 9.90 -7.50
N ILE A 25 4.17 10.09 -8.63
CA ILE A 25 2.76 9.75 -8.83
C ILE A 25 2.69 8.64 -9.84
N TRP A 26 2.00 7.55 -9.50
CA TRP A 26 1.90 6.42 -10.40
C TRP A 26 0.60 5.64 -10.25
N GLN A 27 0.25 4.90 -11.28
CA GLN A 27 -0.86 3.95 -11.31
C GLN A 27 -0.35 2.58 -11.76
N SER A 28 -1.08 1.53 -11.42
CA SER A 28 -0.73 0.16 -11.77
C SER A 28 -1.86 -0.52 -12.54
N GLU A 29 -1.51 -1.50 -13.36
CA GLU A 29 -2.46 -2.51 -13.82
C GLU A 29 -2.94 -3.36 -12.62
N PRO A 30 -4.07 -4.08 -12.76
CA PRO A 30 -4.58 -4.91 -11.67
C PRO A 30 -3.50 -5.77 -11.03
N SER A 31 -3.21 -5.50 -9.77
CA SER A 31 -2.14 -6.16 -9.02
C SER A 31 -2.41 -6.19 -7.52
N VAL A 32 -1.95 -7.24 -6.87
CA VAL A 32 -1.85 -7.30 -5.40
C VAL A 32 -0.40 -7.04 -5.02
N VAL A 33 -0.17 -6.05 -4.19
CA VAL A 33 1.15 -5.72 -3.64
C VAL A 33 1.18 -6.05 -2.15
N MET A 34 2.02 -6.99 -1.79
CA MET A 34 2.14 -7.49 -0.42
C MET A 34 3.23 -6.76 0.34
N GLY A 35 3.00 -6.56 1.62
CA GLY A 35 4.06 -6.12 2.53
C GLY A 35 5.17 -7.17 2.66
N LYS A 36 6.36 -6.72 3.02
CA LYS A 36 7.59 -7.53 3.10
C LYS A 36 7.42 -8.86 3.84
N ASN A 37 6.67 -8.86 4.94
CA ASN A 37 6.57 -9.98 5.86
C ASN A 37 5.23 -10.75 5.76
N GLN A 38 4.39 -10.43 4.77
CA GLN A 38 3.06 -11.02 4.63
C GLN A 38 3.11 -12.40 3.97
N SER A 39 2.20 -13.29 4.37
CA SER A 39 1.98 -14.59 3.72
C SER A 39 0.96 -14.44 2.60
N VAL A 40 1.30 -14.85 1.38
CA VAL A 40 0.37 -14.87 0.25
C VAL A 40 -0.91 -15.62 0.60
N ARG A 41 -0.76 -16.80 1.19
CA ARG A 41 -1.87 -17.68 1.54
C ARG A 41 -2.83 -17.09 2.57
N ALA A 42 -2.29 -16.25 3.49
CA ALA A 42 -3.10 -15.60 4.51
C ALA A 42 -3.85 -14.38 3.99
N GLU A 43 -3.31 -13.68 2.99
CA GLU A 43 -3.78 -12.36 2.56
C GLU A 43 -4.52 -12.39 1.24
N VAL A 44 -4.24 -13.38 0.36
CA VAL A 44 -4.65 -13.36 -1.04
C VAL A 44 -5.50 -14.57 -1.40
N ASN A 45 -6.63 -14.32 -2.04
CA ASN A 45 -7.38 -15.36 -2.72
C ASN A 45 -6.69 -15.71 -4.04
N GLU A 46 -5.78 -16.68 -3.98
CA GLU A 46 -4.93 -17.06 -5.12
C GLU A 46 -5.73 -17.57 -6.31
N ASP A 47 -6.80 -18.35 -6.07
CA ASP A 47 -7.63 -18.91 -7.14
C ASP A 47 -8.30 -17.79 -7.94
N TYR A 48 -8.90 -16.82 -7.23
CA TYR A 48 -9.51 -15.65 -7.85
C TYR A 48 -8.50 -14.76 -8.55
N ARG A 49 -7.33 -14.54 -7.93
CA ARG A 49 -6.24 -13.75 -8.51
C ARG A 49 -5.79 -14.32 -9.86
N ILE A 50 -5.58 -15.66 -9.92
CA ILE A 50 -5.13 -16.34 -11.14
C ILE A 50 -6.23 -16.27 -12.20
N GLU A 51 -7.48 -16.57 -11.85
CA GLU A 51 -8.64 -16.48 -12.76
C GLU A 51 -8.77 -15.10 -13.43
N LYS A 52 -8.56 -14.04 -12.65
CA LYS A 52 -8.68 -12.66 -13.14
C LYS A 52 -7.40 -12.09 -13.75
N GLY A 53 -6.31 -12.86 -13.79
CA GLY A 53 -5.03 -12.40 -14.33
C GLY A 53 -4.39 -11.26 -13.51
N ILE A 54 -4.74 -11.14 -12.21
CA ILE A 54 -4.22 -10.11 -11.32
C ILE A 54 -2.77 -10.45 -10.96
N ARG A 55 -1.86 -9.51 -11.14
CA ARG A 55 -0.44 -9.69 -10.83
C ARG A 55 -0.22 -9.76 -9.33
N LEU A 56 0.87 -10.41 -8.90
CA LEU A 56 1.28 -10.47 -7.51
C LEU A 56 2.70 -9.92 -7.38
N ALA A 57 2.89 -8.95 -6.50
CA ALA A 57 4.19 -8.40 -6.20
C ALA A 57 4.40 -8.32 -4.69
N ARG A 58 5.66 -8.19 -4.28
CA ARG A 58 6.04 -7.96 -2.87
C ARG A 58 6.90 -6.72 -2.78
N ARG A 59 6.43 -5.71 -2.03
CA ARG A 59 7.21 -4.52 -1.76
C ARG A 59 8.23 -4.77 -0.65
N PHE A 60 9.28 -3.95 -0.61
CA PHE A 60 10.32 -4.02 0.42
C PHE A 60 9.90 -3.34 1.74
N SER A 61 8.87 -2.49 1.73
CA SER A 61 8.29 -1.88 2.92
C SER A 61 7.35 -2.84 3.67
N GLY A 62 7.05 -2.54 4.93
CA GLY A 62 6.10 -3.29 5.75
C GLY A 62 4.63 -3.01 5.38
N GLY A 63 3.72 -3.41 6.27
CA GLY A 63 2.27 -3.25 6.11
C GLY A 63 1.57 -4.47 5.53
N GLY A 64 0.25 -4.39 5.32
CA GLY A 64 -0.62 -5.44 4.78
C GLY A 64 -0.54 -5.58 3.27
N ALA A 65 -1.37 -6.46 2.72
CA ALA A 65 -1.59 -6.56 1.29
C ALA A 65 -2.52 -5.44 0.81
N VAL A 66 -2.27 -4.94 -0.40
CA VAL A 66 -3.11 -3.93 -1.05
C VAL A 66 -3.43 -4.37 -2.48
N TYR A 67 -4.58 -3.96 -2.98
CA TYR A 67 -4.96 -4.14 -4.37
C TYR A 67 -4.82 -2.80 -5.11
N HIS A 68 -4.23 -2.83 -6.27
CA HIS A 68 -4.11 -1.69 -7.18
C HIS A 68 -4.81 -1.99 -8.49
N ASP A 69 -5.44 -0.96 -9.06
CA ASP A 69 -5.95 -0.91 -10.43
C ASP A 69 -5.88 0.52 -10.97
N LYS A 70 -6.47 0.78 -12.12
CA LYS A 70 -6.52 2.13 -12.71
C LYS A 70 -7.42 3.11 -11.93
N GLY A 71 -8.18 2.63 -10.95
CA GLY A 71 -9.06 3.42 -10.09
C GLY A 71 -8.40 3.92 -8.82
N ASN A 72 -7.09 3.68 -8.64
CA ASN A 72 -6.32 4.28 -7.56
C ASN A 72 -5.04 4.94 -8.05
N ILE A 73 -4.66 6.00 -7.35
CA ILE A 73 -3.42 6.74 -7.56
C ILE A 73 -2.51 6.46 -6.38
N ASN A 74 -1.25 6.17 -6.67
CA ASN A 74 -0.22 5.99 -5.66
C ASN A 74 0.67 7.23 -5.61
N LEU A 75 0.94 7.70 -4.41
CA LEU A 75 1.78 8.85 -4.12
C LEU A 75 2.97 8.37 -3.29
N THR A 76 4.18 8.72 -3.71
CA THR A 76 5.40 8.33 -3.03
C THR A 76 6.27 9.54 -2.80
N PHE A 77 6.62 9.79 -1.55
CA PHE A 77 7.58 10.81 -1.13
C PHE A 77 8.86 10.10 -0.68
N ILE A 78 9.99 10.54 -1.18
CA ILE A 78 11.32 10.07 -0.78
C ILE A 78 12.16 11.29 -0.47
N GLU A 79 12.58 11.42 0.78
CA GLU A 79 13.30 12.61 1.26
C GLU A 79 14.48 12.20 2.15
N THR A 80 15.48 13.06 2.21
CA THR A 80 16.59 12.94 3.16
C THR A 80 16.25 13.72 4.41
N THR A 81 16.02 13.03 5.53
CA THR A 81 15.68 13.66 6.79
C THR A 81 16.16 12.82 7.97
N SER A 82 16.57 13.49 9.05
CA SER A 82 16.90 12.85 10.32
C SER A 82 15.72 12.74 11.28
N GLN A 83 14.63 13.44 10.99
CA GLN A 83 13.43 13.49 11.82
C GLN A 83 12.17 13.39 10.93
N PRO A 84 11.82 12.17 10.49
CA PRO A 84 10.63 11.99 9.66
C PRO A 84 9.36 12.23 10.48
N LEU A 85 8.53 13.17 10.03
CA LEU A 85 7.19 13.40 10.54
C LEU A 85 6.20 12.90 9.49
N PHE A 86 5.70 11.68 9.67
CA PHE A 86 4.82 11.04 8.67
C PHE A 86 3.47 11.73 8.55
N GLU A 87 3.01 12.39 9.59
CA GLU A 87 1.83 13.24 9.59
C GLU A 87 1.94 14.39 8.59
N ASP A 88 3.13 14.95 8.36
CA ASP A 88 3.33 16.06 7.42
C ASP A 88 2.99 15.65 5.99
N TYR A 89 3.32 14.40 5.59
CA TYR A 89 2.96 13.89 4.26
C TYR A 89 1.44 13.78 4.10
N LEU A 90 0.76 13.31 5.14
CA LEU A 90 -0.71 13.26 5.15
C LEU A 90 -1.33 14.64 5.03
N GLN A 91 -0.85 15.62 5.79
CA GLN A 91 -1.37 16.98 5.75
C GLN A 91 -1.15 17.62 4.37
N ARG A 92 -0.02 17.35 3.71
CA ARG A 92 0.22 17.80 2.32
C ARG A 92 -0.82 17.21 1.37
N ILE A 93 -1.16 15.92 1.52
CA ILE A 93 -2.14 15.22 0.67
C ILE A 93 -3.56 15.75 0.96
N VAL A 94 -3.95 15.85 2.22
CA VAL A 94 -5.26 16.37 2.62
C VAL A 94 -5.43 17.82 2.15
N GLY A 95 -4.42 18.68 2.36
CA GLY A 95 -4.45 20.05 1.87
C GLY A 95 -4.57 20.14 0.34
N PHE A 96 -3.92 19.24 -0.41
CA PHE A 96 -4.11 19.16 -1.84
C PHE A 96 -5.54 18.75 -2.22
N LEU A 97 -6.11 17.76 -1.56
CA LEU A 97 -7.51 17.34 -1.79
C LEU A 97 -8.49 18.49 -1.50
N GLU A 98 -8.22 19.27 -0.47
CA GLU A 98 -9.02 20.45 -0.11
C GLU A 98 -9.01 21.51 -1.21
N THR A 99 -7.87 21.74 -1.89
CA THR A 99 -7.80 22.66 -3.04
C THR A 99 -8.68 22.20 -4.22
N MET A 100 -9.01 20.92 -4.28
CA MET A 100 -9.92 20.34 -5.27
C MET A 100 -11.38 20.28 -4.79
N GLY A 101 -11.69 20.84 -3.62
CA GLY A 101 -13.03 20.81 -3.04
C GLY A 101 -13.38 19.50 -2.34
N VAL A 102 -12.40 18.64 -2.04
CA VAL A 102 -12.59 17.35 -1.35
C VAL A 102 -12.21 17.53 0.12
N THR A 103 -13.21 17.51 1.01
CA THR A 103 -13.00 17.65 2.47
C THR A 103 -12.68 16.27 3.07
N ALA A 104 -11.41 15.90 3.04
CA ALA A 104 -10.90 14.69 3.64
C ALA A 104 -10.32 14.95 5.04
N TYR A 105 -10.23 13.91 5.87
CA TYR A 105 -9.63 13.99 7.21
C TYR A 105 -8.75 12.76 7.47
N THR A 106 -7.91 12.84 8.49
CA THR A 106 -6.96 11.78 8.87
C THR A 106 -7.31 11.16 10.22
N ASP A 107 -6.83 9.92 10.42
CA ASP A 107 -6.89 9.25 11.72
C ASP A 107 -5.46 9.03 12.30
N GLU A 108 -5.41 8.54 13.54
CA GLU A 108 -4.17 8.23 14.26
C GLU A 108 -3.33 7.11 13.60
N ARG A 109 -3.92 6.35 12.67
CA ARG A 109 -3.26 5.27 11.94
C ARG A 109 -2.75 5.71 10.57
N LEU A 110 -2.65 7.01 10.34
CA LEU A 110 -2.20 7.60 9.08
C LEU A 110 -3.09 7.20 7.88
N GLY A 111 -4.38 6.98 8.12
CA GLY A 111 -5.39 6.79 7.09
C GLY A 111 -6.01 8.13 6.66
N ILE A 112 -6.47 8.24 5.40
CA ILE A 112 -7.26 9.37 4.93
C ILE A 112 -8.69 8.88 4.69
N TYR A 113 -9.65 9.66 5.16
CA TYR A 113 -11.08 9.34 5.11
C TYR A 113 -11.86 10.43 4.41
N LEU A 114 -12.91 10.03 3.71
CA LEU A 114 -13.91 10.89 3.09
C LEU A 114 -15.30 10.31 3.38
N ASP A 115 -16.20 11.12 3.92
CA ASP A 115 -17.58 10.71 4.27
C ASP A 115 -17.63 9.43 5.12
N GLY A 116 -16.73 9.31 6.10
CA GLY A 116 -16.65 8.14 6.98
C GLY A 116 -16.02 6.88 6.36
N LYS A 117 -15.61 6.94 5.09
CA LYS A 117 -14.97 5.83 4.38
C LYS A 117 -13.48 6.08 4.23
N LYS A 118 -12.68 5.07 4.47
CA LYS A 118 -11.24 5.14 4.24
C LYS A 118 -10.93 5.12 2.74
N ILE A 119 -10.25 6.15 2.27
CA ILE A 119 -9.86 6.30 0.87
C ILE A 119 -8.35 6.15 0.64
N SER A 120 -7.57 5.98 1.71
CA SER A 120 -6.12 5.83 1.61
C SER A 120 -5.57 4.90 2.68
N GLY A 121 -4.65 4.04 2.27
CA GLY A 121 -3.73 3.33 3.14
C GLY A 121 -2.30 3.77 2.88
N SER A 122 -1.44 3.77 3.90
CA SER A 122 -0.05 4.18 3.78
C SER A 122 0.91 3.14 4.34
N ALA A 123 2.15 3.20 3.87
CA ALA A 123 3.27 2.51 4.48
C ALA A 123 4.52 3.39 4.40
N GLN A 124 5.48 3.10 5.27
CA GLN A 124 6.71 3.87 5.36
C GLN A 124 7.93 2.95 5.47
N CYS A 125 9.06 3.45 5.03
CA CYS A 125 10.33 2.77 5.14
C CYS A 125 11.44 3.78 5.36
N ILE A 126 12.36 3.44 6.26
CA ILE A 126 13.58 4.24 6.49
C ILE A 126 14.77 3.42 6.02
N HIS A 127 15.61 4.01 5.20
CA HIS A 127 16.88 3.46 4.77
C HIS A 127 18.01 4.46 5.02
N LYS A 128 18.86 4.19 6.03
CA LYS A 128 19.89 5.12 6.50
C LYS A 128 19.26 6.45 6.96
N ASN A 129 19.61 7.56 6.30
CA ASN A 129 19.07 8.90 6.54
C ASN A 129 17.98 9.30 5.53
N ARG A 130 17.46 8.35 4.78
CA ARG A 130 16.41 8.56 3.80
C ARG A 130 15.11 7.92 4.25
N VAL A 131 14.03 8.60 3.99
CA VAL A 131 12.67 8.17 4.32
C VAL A 131 11.88 8.02 3.03
N MET A 132 11.10 6.98 2.96
CA MET A 132 10.04 6.83 1.99
C MET A 132 8.70 6.72 2.71
N TYR A 133 7.78 7.58 2.32
CA TYR A 133 6.37 7.47 2.66
C TYR A 133 5.59 7.27 1.37
N HIS A 134 4.77 6.23 1.31
CA HIS A 134 3.90 6.03 0.17
C HIS A 134 2.47 5.73 0.63
N CYS A 135 1.51 6.18 -0.14
CA CYS A 135 0.10 5.94 0.08
C CYS A 135 -0.65 5.73 -1.22
N THR A 136 -1.81 5.12 -1.10
CA THR A 136 -2.76 4.91 -2.18
C THR A 136 -3.97 5.80 -1.97
N LEU A 137 -4.46 6.47 -3.01
CA LEU A 137 -5.73 7.18 -3.01
C LEU A 137 -6.72 6.44 -3.89
N LEU A 138 -7.81 5.95 -3.30
CA LEU A 138 -8.91 5.28 -4.00
C LEU A 138 -9.89 6.34 -4.52
N PHE A 139 -10.02 6.48 -5.84
CA PHE A 139 -10.99 7.40 -6.45
C PHE A 139 -12.06 6.70 -7.28
N SER A 140 -11.75 5.57 -7.91
CA SER A 140 -12.71 4.73 -8.64
C SER A 140 -12.26 3.27 -8.71
N ALA A 141 -11.54 2.80 -7.71
CA ALA A 141 -11.07 1.42 -7.64
C ALA A 141 -12.24 0.42 -7.62
N ASN A 142 -12.04 -0.75 -8.22
CA ASN A 142 -13.02 -1.82 -8.17
C ASN A 142 -13.02 -2.50 -6.80
N LEU A 143 -13.92 -2.03 -5.91
CA LEU A 143 -14.00 -2.51 -4.54
C LEU A 143 -14.42 -3.98 -4.43
N ASP A 144 -15.23 -4.49 -5.36
CA ASP A 144 -15.64 -5.91 -5.37
C ASP A 144 -14.44 -6.82 -5.63
N VAL A 145 -13.59 -6.44 -6.59
CA VAL A 145 -12.34 -7.15 -6.87
C VAL A 145 -11.40 -7.03 -5.68
N LEU A 146 -11.22 -5.82 -5.13
CA LEU A 146 -10.39 -5.57 -3.95
C LEU A 146 -10.80 -6.47 -2.79
N HIS A 147 -12.09 -6.47 -2.42
CA HIS A 147 -12.59 -7.29 -1.31
C HIS A 147 -12.47 -8.78 -1.56
N THR A 148 -12.61 -9.22 -2.81
CA THR A 148 -12.54 -10.64 -3.13
C THR A 148 -11.11 -11.16 -3.19
N VAL A 149 -10.21 -10.38 -3.78
CA VAL A 149 -8.81 -10.80 -3.95
C VAL A 149 -8.01 -10.75 -2.65
N LEU A 150 -8.37 -9.83 -1.72
CA LEU A 150 -7.72 -9.69 -0.40
C LEU A 150 -8.38 -10.55 0.70
N LYS A 151 -9.21 -11.52 0.32
CA LYS A 151 -9.73 -12.54 1.23
C LYS A 151 -8.83 -13.78 1.19
N GLY A 152 -7.74 -13.76 1.93
CA GLY A 152 -6.91 -14.95 2.11
C GLY A 152 -7.59 -16.02 2.95
N LYS A 153 -7.02 -17.22 2.95
CA LYS A 153 -7.49 -18.37 3.75
C LYS A 153 -6.90 -18.33 5.16
N SER A 154 -7.16 -17.27 5.92
CA SER A 154 -6.64 -17.11 7.28
C SER A 154 -7.09 -18.24 8.22
N ASP A 155 -8.32 -18.68 8.07
CA ASP A 155 -8.91 -19.70 8.94
C ASP A 155 -8.24 -21.08 8.81
N GLU A 156 -7.68 -21.40 7.64
CA GLU A 156 -6.91 -22.64 7.43
C GLU A 156 -5.52 -22.60 8.08
N LEU A 157 -4.97 -21.41 8.31
CA LEU A 157 -3.63 -21.22 8.89
C LEU A 157 -3.62 -21.29 10.42
N GLU A 158 -4.74 -20.99 11.07
CA GLU A 158 -4.88 -21.14 12.52
C GLU A 158 -4.78 -22.58 13.00
N SER A 159 -5.01 -23.54 12.09
CA SER A 159 -4.89 -24.98 12.37
C SER A 159 -3.45 -25.49 12.36
N ILE A 160 -2.47 -24.71 11.91
CA ILE A 160 -1.06 -25.12 11.84
C ILE A 160 -0.33 -24.72 13.13
N PRO A 161 0.18 -25.71 13.92
CA PRO A 161 0.92 -25.41 15.14
C PRO A 161 2.13 -24.51 14.86
N GLY A 162 2.24 -23.39 15.60
CA GLY A 162 3.34 -22.42 15.46
C GLY A 162 3.05 -21.18 14.60
N LEU A 163 1.93 -21.15 13.86
CA LEU A 163 1.54 -20.00 13.01
C LEU A 163 0.50 -19.05 13.64
N LYS A 164 0.19 -19.24 14.92
CA LYS A 164 -0.88 -18.50 15.64
C LYS A 164 -0.73 -16.96 15.70
N ASN A 165 0.36 -16.39 15.22
CA ASN A 165 0.64 -14.95 15.31
C ASN A 165 0.66 -14.22 13.96
N ILE A 166 0.30 -14.89 12.86
CA ILE A 166 0.14 -14.22 11.57
C ILE A 166 -1.28 -13.65 11.52
N ARG A 167 -1.48 -12.49 12.13
CA ARG A 167 -2.72 -11.74 11.92
C ARG A 167 -2.70 -11.14 10.52
N ALA A 168 -3.71 -11.48 9.72
CA ALA A 168 -4.09 -10.64 8.60
C ALA A 168 -4.31 -9.21 9.15
N VAL A 169 -3.56 -8.25 8.66
CA VAL A 169 -3.86 -6.84 8.96
C VAL A 169 -5.12 -6.53 8.16
N PRO A 170 -6.25 -6.16 8.77
CA PRO A 170 -7.44 -5.87 8.01
C PRO A 170 -7.11 -4.80 6.97
N SER A 171 -7.10 -5.20 5.71
CA SER A 171 -7.17 -4.25 4.61
C SER A 171 -8.56 -3.65 4.66
N VAL A 172 -8.62 -2.36 4.70
CA VAL A 172 -9.85 -1.56 4.78
C VAL A 172 -10.64 -1.65 3.49
#